data_77952a9c5ee0d28a4d5cdf19cfabb89a
#
_entry.id   77952a9c5ee0d28a4d5cdf19cfabb89a
#
_cell.length_a   1.000
_cell.length_b   1.000
_cell.length_c   1.000
_cell.angle_alpha   90.00
_cell.angle_beta   90.00
_cell.angle_gamma   90.00
#
_symmetry.space_group_name_H-M   'P 1'
#
loop_
_entity.id
_entity.type
_entity.pdbx_description
1 polymer ?
#
loop_
_entity_poly.entity_id
_entity_poly.type
_entity_poly.pdbx_seq_one_letter_code
_entity_poly.pdbx_strand_id
1 'polypeptide(L)'
;MEKSKLLVNTLVKFFAGIILVGALLFLPAGTFNYFNGWLFIALLFVPMIILGIVLFFKAPDLLEKRLSSKEKEKNQQGVVKFSALIFLLGFVIAALDFRFGWSKVPLWVVIVASVILLISYGLYAEVMRENAYLSRTVEVQENQKVVDTGMYKIVRHPMYAVTIWLFLSIPLVLGSWWALLCFVPYPILIAVRIKNEEKILEEGLPGYTEYKQKVRWKILPFVW
;
A
#
# COMPACT_ATOMS: atom_id res chain seq x y z
N MET A 1 21.48 -7.04 -6.61
CA MET A 1 21.18 -7.36 -8.06
C MET A 1 21.92 -6.39 -8.96
N GLU A 2 22.37 -6.79 -10.18
CA GLU A 2 22.92 -5.83 -11.15
C GLU A 2 21.88 -4.76 -11.52
N LYS A 3 22.33 -3.51 -11.70
CA LYS A 3 21.43 -2.38 -12.00
C LYS A 3 20.56 -2.60 -13.24
N SER A 4 21.10 -3.26 -14.27
CA SER A 4 20.35 -3.59 -15.48
C SER A 4 19.20 -4.56 -15.22
N LYS A 5 19.43 -5.61 -14.44
CA LYS A 5 18.40 -6.57 -14.02
C LYS A 5 17.35 -5.93 -13.11
N LEU A 6 17.76 -5.03 -12.22
CA LEU A 6 16.82 -4.27 -11.37
C LEU A 6 15.89 -3.41 -12.22
N LEU A 7 16.44 -2.69 -13.20
CA LEU A 7 15.65 -1.84 -14.11
C LEU A 7 14.63 -2.68 -14.88
N VAL A 8 15.07 -3.76 -15.53
CA VAL A 8 14.17 -4.65 -16.30
C VAL A 8 13.06 -5.21 -15.41
N ASN A 9 13.39 -5.72 -14.22
CA ASN A 9 12.40 -6.26 -13.28
C ASN A 9 11.41 -5.18 -12.84
N THR A 10 11.88 -3.96 -12.58
CA THR A 10 11.04 -2.82 -12.22
C THR A 10 10.06 -2.48 -13.33
N LEU A 11 10.55 -2.35 -14.58
CA LEU A 11 9.72 -2.02 -15.74
C LEU A 11 8.70 -3.13 -16.03
N VAL A 12 9.11 -4.40 -16.02
CA VAL A 12 8.21 -5.54 -16.25
C VAL A 12 7.07 -5.54 -15.24
N LYS A 13 7.38 -5.40 -13.94
CA LYS A 13 6.35 -5.37 -12.89
C LYS A 13 5.47 -4.15 -12.98
N PHE A 14 6.02 -3.01 -13.34
CA PHE A 14 5.28 -1.78 -13.52
C PHE A 14 4.27 -1.88 -14.67
N PHE A 15 4.70 -2.30 -15.86
CA PHE A 15 3.79 -2.47 -17.00
C PHE A 15 2.78 -3.59 -16.79
N ALA A 16 3.18 -4.71 -16.18
CA ALA A 16 2.26 -5.76 -15.80
C ALA A 16 1.18 -5.25 -14.82
N GLY A 17 1.56 -4.37 -13.88
CA GLY A 17 0.64 -3.72 -12.95
C GLY A 17 -0.37 -2.84 -13.67
N ILE A 18 0.07 -1.98 -14.61
CA ILE A 18 -0.82 -1.12 -15.42
C ILE A 18 -1.82 -1.98 -16.22
N ILE A 19 -1.32 -3.02 -16.90
CA ILE A 19 -2.17 -3.91 -17.71
C ILE A 19 -3.19 -4.62 -16.83
N LEU A 20 -2.76 -5.15 -15.67
CA LEU A 20 -3.64 -5.85 -14.74
C LEU A 20 -4.73 -4.93 -14.20
N VAL A 21 -4.37 -3.75 -13.68
CA VAL A 21 -5.33 -2.77 -13.15
C VAL A 21 -6.27 -2.28 -14.25
N GLY A 22 -5.71 -1.96 -15.43
CA GLY A 22 -6.52 -1.57 -16.59
C GLY A 22 -7.52 -2.65 -16.99
N ALA A 23 -7.11 -3.92 -17.05
CA ALA A 23 -7.99 -5.03 -17.34
C ALA A 23 -9.09 -5.19 -16.28
N LEU A 24 -8.76 -5.12 -15.00
CA LEU A 24 -9.72 -5.23 -13.90
C LEU A 24 -10.74 -4.08 -13.86
N LEU A 25 -10.39 -2.91 -14.39
CA LEU A 25 -11.30 -1.76 -14.45
C LEU A 25 -12.09 -1.72 -15.77
N PHE A 26 -11.43 -1.79 -16.91
CA PHE A 26 -12.09 -1.53 -18.19
C PHE A 26 -12.81 -2.72 -18.79
N LEU A 27 -12.38 -3.98 -18.54
CA LEU A 27 -13.11 -5.15 -19.05
C LEU A 27 -14.49 -5.29 -18.38
N PRO A 28 -14.64 -5.24 -17.03
CA PRO A 28 -15.98 -5.30 -16.43
C PRO A 28 -16.80 -4.04 -16.69
N ALA A 29 -16.19 -2.85 -16.81
CA ALA A 29 -16.87 -1.63 -17.20
C ALA A 29 -17.46 -1.72 -18.62
N GLY A 30 -16.85 -2.54 -19.49
CA GLY A 30 -17.28 -2.72 -20.90
C GLY A 30 -16.99 -1.51 -21.78
N THR A 31 -16.20 -0.55 -21.31
CA THR A 31 -15.88 0.68 -22.04
C THR A 31 -14.60 1.33 -21.49
N PHE A 32 -13.90 2.04 -22.36
CA PHE A 32 -12.80 2.93 -21.96
C PHE A 32 -13.27 4.32 -21.53
N ASN A 33 -14.56 4.65 -21.65
CA ASN A 33 -15.13 5.93 -21.23
C ASN A 33 -15.46 5.95 -19.72
N TYR A 34 -14.58 5.40 -18.91
CA TYR A 34 -14.64 5.38 -17.44
C TYR A 34 -13.62 6.38 -16.90
N PHE A 35 -14.02 7.65 -16.78
CA PHE A 35 -13.14 8.74 -16.37
C PHE A 35 -12.46 8.46 -15.03
N ASN A 36 -13.22 8.01 -14.01
CA ASN A 36 -12.67 7.70 -12.67
C ASN A 36 -11.64 6.56 -12.73
N GLY A 37 -11.77 5.62 -13.65
CA GLY A 37 -10.78 4.57 -13.91
C GLY A 37 -9.45 5.16 -14.41
N TRP A 38 -9.48 6.08 -15.37
CA TRP A 38 -8.29 6.78 -15.85
C TRP A 38 -7.69 7.69 -14.80
N LEU A 39 -8.53 8.43 -14.05
CA LEU A 39 -8.08 9.25 -12.93
C LEU A 39 -7.32 8.41 -11.90
N PHE A 40 -7.88 7.27 -11.52
CA PHE A 40 -7.23 6.36 -10.57
C PHE A 40 -5.90 5.81 -11.10
N ILE A 41 -5.85 5.37 -12.38
CA ILE A 41 -4.61 4.89 -13.00
C ILE A 41 -3.54 5.98 -12.97
N ALA A 42 -3.88 7.23 -13.29
CA ALA A 42 -2.96 8.35 -13.23
C ALA A 42 -2.46 8.60 -11.80
N LEU A 43 -3.38 8.67 -10.82
CA LEU A 43 -3.06 8.89 -9.41
C LEU A 43 -2.25 7.76 -8.78
N LEU A 44 -2.40 6.53 -9.27
CA LEU A 44 -1.65 5.37 -8.80
C LEU A 44 -0.24 5.32 -9.42
N PHE A 45 -0.16 5.37 -10.74
CA PHE A 45 1.07 5.04 -11.45
C PHE A 45 2.03 6.22 -11.63
N VAL A 46 1.53 7.48 -11.71
CA VAL A 46 2.43 8.65 -11.81
C VAL A 46 3.30 8.81 -10.55
N PRO A 47 2.76 8.83 -9.32
CA PRO A 47 3.60 8.86 -8.13
C PRO A 47 4.50 7.63 -8.00
N MET A 48 4.02 6.45 -8.43
CA MET A 48 4.80 5.21 -8.40
C MET A 48 6.02 5.26 -9.34
N ILE A 49 5.88 5.87 -10.54
CA ILE A 49 7.01 6.11 -11.45
C ILE A 49 8.02 7.06 -10.77
N ILE A 50 7.56 8.18 -10.26
CA ILE A 50 8.43 9.19 -9.63
C ILE A 50 9.21 8.54 -8.48
N LEU A 51 8.52 7.84 -7.59
CA LEU A 51 9.13 7.15 -6.47
C LEU A 51 10.08 6.04 -6.94
N GLY A 52 9.69 5.26 -7.95
CA GLY A 52 10.52 4.22 -8.55
C GLY A 52 11.82 4.77 -9.12
N ILE A 53 11.78 5.90 -9.82
CA ILE A 53 12.96 6.61 -10.33
C ILE A 53 13.85 7.07 -9.18
N VAL A 54 13.28 7.70 -8.15
CA VAL A 54 14.04 8.17 -6.98
C VAL A 54 14.72 7.01 -6.27
N LEU A 55 14.01 5.91 -6.03
CA LEU A 55 14.57 4.72 -5.38
C LEU A 55 15.65 4.05 -6.24
N PHE A 56 15.46 3.97 -7.55
CA PHE A 56 16.43 3.36 -8.46
C PHE A 56 17.79 4.07 -8.38
N PHE A 57 17.80 5.40 -8.30
CA PHE A 57 19.04 6.17 -8.23
C PHE A 57 19.59 6.36 -6.82
N LYS A 58 18.73 6.53 -5.81
CA LYS A 58 19.14 6.87 -4.44
C LYS A 58 19.15 5.70 -3.46
N ALA A 59 18.32 4.67 -3.67
CA ALA A 59 18.18 3.55 -2.75
C ALA A 59 17.81 2.25 -3.50
N PRO A 60 18.70 1.73 -4.39
CA PRO A 60 18.41 0.55 -5.21
C PRO A 60 18.11 -0.71 -4.38
N ASP A 61 18.78 -0.89 -3.23
CA ASP A 61 18.55 -2.02 -2.33
C ASP A 61 17.14 -1.99 -1.74
N LEU A 62 16.63 -0.81 -1.38
CA LEU A 62 15.27 -0.64 -0.91
C LEU A 62 14.26 -0.95 -2.04
N LEU A 63 14.53 -0.51 -3.27
CA LEU A 63 13.69 -0.84 -4.43
C LEU A 63 13.65 -2.36 -4.64
N GLU A 64 14.78 -3.05 -4.58
CA GLU A 64 14.86 -4.50 -4.72
C GLU A 64 14.01 -5.22 -3.65
N LYS A 65 14.12 -4.81 -2.38
CA LYS A 65 13.29 -5.32 -1.27
C LYS A 65 11.80 -5.09 -1.52
N ARG A 66 11.43 -3.92 -2.03
CA ARG A 66 10.02 -3.58 -2.33
C ARG A 66 9.46 -4.34 -3.52
N LEU A 67 10.29 -4.76 -4.46
CA LEU A 67 9.91 -5.61 -5.58
C LEU A 67 9.81 -7.10 -5.21
N SER A 68 10.39 -7.52 -4.09
CA SER A 68 10.21 -8.90 -3.59
C SER A 68 8.75 -9.12 -3.17
N SER A 69 8.17 -10.23 -3.64
CA SER A 69 6.76 -10.57 -3.37
C SER A 69 6.57 -11.91 -2.66
N LYS A 70 7.66 -12.61 -2.33
CA LYS A 70 7.60 -13.92 -1.68
C LYS A 70 7.56 -13.73 -0.17
N GLU A 71 6.34 -13.74 0.40
CA GLU A 71 6.17 -13.77 1.85
C GLU A 71 6.56 -15.16 2.37
N LYS A 72 7.49 -15.18 3.32
CA LYS A 72 8.03 -16.41 3.92
C LYS A 72 7.19 -16.86 5.12
N GLU A 73 6.63 -15.91 5.86
CA GLU A 73 5.85 -16.17 7.05
C GLU A 73 4.47 -16.73 6.72
N LYS A 74 4.17 -17.95 7.19
CA LYS A 74 2.89 -18.64 6.92
C LYS A 74 1.66 -17.84 7.35
N ASN A 75 1.72 -17.22 8.53
CA ASN A 75 0.63 -16.39 9.05
C ASN A 75 0.39 -15.14 8.19
N GLN A 76 1.45 -14.58 7.57
CA GLN A 76 1.35 -13.42 6.70
C GLN A 76 0.85 -13.78 5.30
N GLN A 77 1.07 -15.00 4.82
CA GLN A 77 0.57 -15.44 3.51
C GLN A 77 -0.96 -15.35 3.42
N GLY A 78 -1.67 -15.67 4.52
CA GLY A 78 -3.13 -15.49 4.59
C GLY A 78 -3.53 -14.03 4.39
N VAL A 79 -2.89 -13.11 5.11
CA VAL A 79 -3.15 -11.65 4.99
C VAL A 79 -2.90 -11.18 3.56
N VAL A 80 -1.81 -11.62 2.93
CA VAL A 80 -1.48 -11.25 1.53
C VAL A 80 -2.55 -11.75 0.57
N LYS A 81 -3.01 -13.01 0.70
CA LYS A 81 -4.06 -13.59 -0.16
C LYS A 81 -5.39 -12.86 0.00
N PHE A 82 -5.82 -12.60 1.25
CA PHE A 82 -7.06 -11.86 1.51
C PHE A 82 -6.98 -10.42 1.02
N SER A 83 -5.83 -9.76 1.19
CA SER A 83 -5.62 -8.42 0.62
C SER A 83 -5.75 -8.45 -0.90
N ALA A 84 -5.12 -9.41 -1.59
CA ALA A 84 -5.24 -9.56 -3.04
C ALA A 84 -6.70 -9.76 -3.48
N LEU A 85 -7.48 -10.55 -2.74
CA LEU A 85 -8.91 -10.75 -3.00
C LEU A 85 -9.71 -9.46 -2.84
N ILE A 86 -9.44 -8.66 -1.78
CA ILE A 86 -10.08 -7.36 -1.56
C ILE A 86 -9.85 -6.44 -2.76
N PHE A 87 -8.60 -6.33 -3.25
CA PHE A 87 -8.28 -5.50 -4.40
C PHE A 87 -8.95 -5.98 -5.68
N LEU A 88 -8.89 -7.29 -5.95
CA LEU A 88 -9.50 -7.88 -7.13
C LEU A 88 -11.02 -7.63 -7.14
N LEU A 89 -11.71 -7.95 -6.05
CA LEU A 89 -13.15 -7.72 -5.93
C LEU A 89 -13.49 -6.23 -5.96
N GLY A 90 -12.73 -5.39 -5.28
CA GLY A 90 -12.95 -3.96 -5.22
C GLY A 90 -12.85 -3.30 -6.60
N PHE A 91 -11.85 -3.64 -7.40
CA PHE A 91 -11.72 -3.10 -8.76
C PHE A 91 -12.84 -3.57 -9.69
N VAL A 92 -13.15 -4.88 -9.65
CA VAL A 92 -14.23 -5.43 -10.46
C VAL A 92 -15.59 -4.83 -10.09
N ILE A 93 -15.89 -4.73 -8.78
CA ILE A 93 -17.15 -4.15 -8.29
C ILE A 93 -17.23 -2.65 -8.63
N ALA A 94 -16.13 -1.88 -8.52
CA ALA A 94 -16.12 -0.48 -8.92
C ALA A 94 -16.45 -0.30 -10.42
N ALA A 95 -15.90 -1.17 -11.26
CA ALA A 95 -16.13 -1.16 -12.69
C ALA A 95 -17.60 -1.57 -13.05
N LEU A 96 -18.14 -2.57 -12.35
CA LEU A 96 -19.53 -2.99 -12.50
C LEU A 96 -20.49 -1.94 -11.97
N ASP A 97 -20.19 -1.31 -10.84
CA ASP A 97 -20.96 -0.19 -10.29
C ASP A 97 -21.05 0.96 -11.29
N PHE A 98 -19.93 1.33 -11.91
CA PHE A 98 -19.91 2.32 -13.01
C PHE A 98 -20.78 1.86 -14.18
N ARG A 99 -20.63 0.62 -14.64
CA ARG A 99 -21.37 0.07 -15.79
C ARG A 99 -22.87 0.07 -15.59
N PHE A 100 -23.31 -0.35 -14.40
CA PHE A 100 -24.74 -0.53 -14.10
C PHE A 100 -25.35 0.65 -13.31
N GLY A 101 -24.53 1.62 -12.88
CA GLY A 101 -24.98 2.81 -12.17
C GLY A 101 -25.61 2.52 -10.81
N TRP A 102 -25.09 1.52 -10.08
CA TRP A 102 -25.65 1.11 -8.78
C TRP A 102 -25.53 2.18 -7.71
N SER A 103 -24.44 2.94 -7.73
CA SER A 103 -24.23 4.05 -6.79
C SER A 103 -23.67 5.29 -7.50
N LYS A 104 -23.78 6.45 -6.82
CA LYS A 104 -23.22 7.71 -7.33
C LYS A 104 -22.41 8.36 -6.20
N VAL A 105 -21.12 8.45 -6.38
CA VAL A 105 -20.23 9.20 -5.48
C VAL A 105 -20.18 10.65 -5.94
N PRO A 106 -20.52 11.63 -5.09
CA PRO A 106 -20.44 13.03 -5.44
C PRO A 106 -19.01 13.45 -5.84
N LEU A 107 -18.88 14.36 -6.80
CA LEU A 107 -17.59 14.79 -7.33
C LEU A 107 -16.65 15.33 -6.23
N TRP A 108 -17.18 16.05 -5.25
CA TRP A 108 -16.37 16.57 -4.13
C TRP A 108 -15.73 15.44 -3.31
N VAL A 109 -16.43 14.29 -3.14
CA VAL A 109 -15.87 13.11 -2.46
C VAL A 109 -14.72 12.52 -3.28
N VAL A 110 -14.89 12.42 -4.61
CA VAL A 110 -13.83 11.95 -5.51
C VAL A 110 -12.60 12.84 -5.42
N ILE A 111 -12.79 14.17 -5.40
CA ILE A 111 -11.70 15.14 -5.27
C ILE A 111 -10.98 14.98 -3.92
N VAL A 112 -11.72 14.94 -2.81
CA VAL A 112 -11.17 14.76 -1.46
C VAL A 112 -10.40 13.44 -1.37
N ALA A 113 -10.97 12.35 -1.87
CA ALA A 113 -10.31 11.04 -1.89
C ALA A 113 -9.03 11.05 -2.74
N SER A 114 -9.03 11.76 -3.88
CA SER A 114 -7.83 11.92 -4.72
C SER A 114 -6.72 12.68 -4.00
N VAL A 115 -7.07 13.73 -3.26
CA VAL A 115 -6.12 14.50 -2.43
C VAL A 115 -5.56 13.63 -1.30
N ILE A 116 -6.43 12.88 -0.59
CA ILE A 116 -6.00 11.95 0.46
C ILE A 116 -5.04 10.90 -0.11
N LEU A 117 -5.33 10.35 -1.29
CA LEU A 117 -4.48 9.37 -1.96
C LEU A 117 -3.10 9.95 -2.26
N LEU A 118 -3.01 11.17 -2.81
CA LEU A 118 -1.74 11.84 -3.11
C LEU A 118 -0.95 12.19 -1.83
N ILE A 119 -1.61 12.70 -0.79
CA ILE A 119 -0.97 12.96 0.51
C ILE A 119 -0.43 11.65 1.08
N SER A 120 -1.20 10.57 1.00
CA SER A 120 -0.76 9.25 1.45
C SER A 120 0.47 8.77 0.69
N TYR A 121 0.58 9.02 -0.63
CA TYR A 121 1.80 8.73 -1.37
C TYR A 121 3.02 9.53 -0.89
N GLY A 122 2.83 10.82 -0.60
CA GLY A 122 3.90 11.66 -0.04
C GLY A 122 4.38 11.15 1.32
N LEU A 123 3.45 10.83 2.22
CA LEU A 123 3.77 10.24 3.53
C LEU A 123 4.41 8.85 3.39
N TYR A 124 3.96 8.03 2.44
CA TYR A 124 4.54 6.73 2.15
C TYR A 124 6.01 6.86 1.71
N ALA A 125 6.31 7.83 0.83
CA ALA A 125 7.68 8.11 0.42
C ALA A 125 8.55 8.58 1.59
N GLU A 126 8.00 9.40 2.50
CA GLU A 126 8.70 9.85 3.70
C GLU A 126 9.01 8.70 4.66
N VAL A 127 8.05 7.79 4.91
CA VAL A 127 8.30 6.58 5.71
C VAL A 127 9.42 5.74 5.10
N MET A 128 9.45 5.59 3.78
CA MET A 128 10.53 4.85 3.10
C MET A 128 11.88 5.56 3.17
N ARG A 129 11.89 6.89 3.18
CA ARG A 129 13.10 7.68 3.37
C ARG A 129 13.70 7.48 4.75
N GLU A 130 12.85 7.36 5.77
CA GLU A 130 13.28 7.19 7.16
C GLU A 130 13.73 5.77 7.49
N ASN A 131 13.10 4.76 6.89
CA ASN A 131 13.34 3.36 7.22
C ASN A 131 13.84 2.56 6.01
N ALA A 132 15.14 2.41 5.92
CA ALA A 132 15.81 1.62 4.88
C ALA A 132 15.56 0.10 4.97
N TYR A 133 14.99 -0.39 6.09
CA TYR A 133 14.68 -1.80 6.31
C TYR A 133 13.26 -2.18 5.84
N LEU A 134 12.49 -1.24 5.35
CA LEU A 134 11.12 -1.51 4.89
C LEU A 134 11.09 -2.53 3.77
N SER A 135 10.55 -3.71 4.06
CA SER A 135 10.28 -4.79 3.12
C SER A 135 8.78 -4.98 2.90
N ARG A 136 8.41 -5.72 1.86
CA ARG A 136 7.03 -6.24 1.71
C ARG A 136 6.82 -7.50 2.56
N THR A 137 7.88 -8.20 2.87
CA THR A 137 7.90 -9.41 3.71
C THR A 137 8.20 -9.05 5.15
N VAL A 138 7.58 -9.77 6.09
CA VAL A 138 7.82 -9.60 7.52
C VAL A 138 9.02 -10.46 7.91
N GLU A 139 10.15 -9.81 8.15
CA GLU A 139 11.41 -10.47 8.57
C GLU A 139 12.31 -9.45 9.27
N VAL A 140 13.11 -9.92 10.21
CA VAL A 140 14.22 -9.12 10.75
C VAL A 140 15.41 -9.28 9.81
N GLN A 141 15.94 -8.17 9.33
CA GLN A 141 17.07 -8.15 8.39
C GLN A 141 18.40 -8.16 9.13
N GLU A 142 19.44 -8.64 8.45
CA GLU A 142 20.79 -8.59 8.99
C GLU A 142 21.21 -7.14 9.31
N ASN A 143 21.77 -6.93 10.49
CA ASN A 143 22.18 -5.61 11.01
C ASN A 143 21.02 -4.59 11.12
N GLN A 144 19.76 -5.04 11.15
CA GLN A 144 18.63 -4.14 11.35
C GLN A 144 18.70 -3.47 12.71
N LYS A 145 18.44 -2.16 12.72
CA LYS A 145 18.31 -1.34 13.94
C LYS A 145 16.87 -0.85 14.06
N VAL A 146 16.46 -0.62 15.30
CA VAL A 146 15.17 0.04 15.55
C VAL A 146 15.23 1.46 15.01
N VAL A 147 14.25 1.82 14.18
CA VAL A 147 14.04 3.18 13.70
C VAL A 147 13.04 3.86 14.63
N ASP A 148 13.48 4.91 15.31
CA ASP A 148 12.67 5.67 16.29
C ASP A 148 12.65 7.18 15.97
N THR A 149 12.86 7.54 14.69
CA THR A 149 12.88 8.92 14.19
C THR A 149 11.61 9.27 13.41
N GLY A 150 11.40 10.53 13.08
CA GLY A 150 10.30 11.04 12.28
C GLY A 150 8.93 10.51 12.70
N MET A 151 8.19 9.91 11.79
CA MET A 151 6.87 9.33 12.08
C MET A 151 6.93 8.15 13.06
N TYR A 152 8.07 7.43 13.16
CA TYR A 152 8.26 6.35 14.11
C TYR A 152 8.36 6.81 15.57
N LYS A 153 8.54 8.12 15.84
CA LYS A 153 8.39 8.70 17.19
C LYS A 153 6.93 8.79 17.64
N ILE A 154 6.00 8.82 16.70
CA ILE A 154 4.58 9.06 16.95
C ILE A 154 3.83 7.73 17.02
N VAL A 155 4.03 6.88 16.01
CA VAL A 155 3.40 5.55 15.89
C VAL A 155 4.44 4.52 15.48
N ARG A 156 4.26 3.27 15.91
CA ARG A 156 5.22 2.20 15.60
C ARG A 156 5.15 1.72 14.15
N HIS A 157 3.98 1.84 13.52
CA HIS A 157 3.71 1.34 12.18
C HIS A 157 3.18 2.43 11.23
N PRO A 158 3.95 3.50 10.98
CA PRO A 158 3.49 4.61 10.13
C PRO A 158 3.20 4.16 8.70
N MET A 159 3.92 3.18 8.17
CA MET A 159 3.65 2.60 6.85
C MET A 159 2.22 2.04 6.75
N TYR A 160 1.77 1.30 7.77
CA TYR A 160 0.42 0.74 7.77
C TYR A 160 -0.66 1.81 7.99
N ALA A 161 -0.39 2.83 8.82
CA ALA A 161 -1.28 3.97 8.96
C ALA A 161 -1.55 4.62 7.60
N VAL A 162 -0.48 4.91 6.86
CA VAL A 162 -0.54 5.54 5.54
C VAL A 162 -1.24 4.64 4.52
N THR A 163 -0.95 3.33 4.49
CA THR A 163 -1.56 2.42 3.51
C THR A 163 -3.05 2.21 3.75
N ILE A 164 -3.54 2.30 4.97
CA ILE A 164 -4.99 2.26 5.25
C ILE A 164 -5.69 3.44 4.57
N TRP A 165 -5.20 4.67 4.75
CA TRP A 165 -5.79 5.85 4.10
C TRP A 165 -5.69 5.80 2.59
N LEU A 166 -4.52 5.37 2.07
CA LEU A 166 -4.30 5.22 0.64
C LEU A 166 -5.31 4.24 0.03
N PHE A 167 -5.52 3.07 0.66
CA PHE A 167 -6.37 2.03 0.08
C PHE A 167 -7.85 2.30 0.27
N LEU A 168 -8.28 2.91 1.39
CA LEU A 168 -9.66 3.31 1.58
C LEU A 168 -10.08 4.47 0.65
N SER A 169 -9.14 5.27 0.16
CA SER A 169 -9.44 6.32 -0.84
C SER A 169 -9.67 5.76 -2.24
N ILE A 170 -9.12 4.58 -2.59
CA ILE A 170 -9.23 3.98 -3.93
C ILE A 170 -10.67 3.85 -4.43
N PRO A 171 -11.59 3.18 -3.71
CA PRO A 171 -12.96 3.01 -4.18
C PRO A 171 -13.72 4.31 -4.36
N LEU A 172 -13.41 5.33 -3.53
CA LEU A 172 -14.00 6.65 -3.63
C LEU A 172 -13.49 7.41 -4.86
N VAL A 173 -12.20 7.29 -5.20
CA VAL A 173 -11.64 7.82 -6.46
C VAL A 173 -12.27 7.13 -7.66
N LEU A 174 -12.47 5.82 -7.59
CA LEU A 174 -13.16 5.04 -8.61
C LEU A 174 -14.65 5.36 -8.72
N GLY A 175 -15.23 6.10 -7.76
CA GLY A 175 -16.62 6.54 -7.78
C GLY A 175 -17.62 5.48 -7.34
N SER A 176 -17.25 4.55 -6.46
CA SER A 176 -18.09 3.43 -6.04
C SER A 176 -18.19 3.28 -4.52
N TRP A 177 -19.40 3.40 -3.97
CA TRP A 177 -19.69 3.06 -2.58
C TRP A 177 -19.68 1.54 -2.36
N TRP A 178 -20.07 0.75 -3.33
CA TRP A 178 -20.06 -0.71 -3.25
C TRP A 178 -18.64 -1.27 -3.17
N ALA A 179 -17.72 -0.71 -3.96
CA ALA A 179 -16.32 -1.07 -3.86
C ALA A 179 -15.73 -0.70 -2.49
N LEU A 180 -16.17 0.41 -1.88
CA LEU A 180 -15.72 0.80 -0.54
C LEU A 180 -16.01 -0.30 0.49
N LEU A 181 -17.19 -0.94 0.41
CA LEU A 181 -17.53 -2.05 1.31
C LEU A 181 -16.52 -3.21 1.21
N CYS A 182 -15.95 -3.45 0.02
CA CYS A 182 -14.90 -4.45 -0.14
C CYS A 182 -13.60 -4.08 0.58
N PHE A 183 -13.28 -2.78 0.68
CA PHE A 183 -12.06 -2.29 1.33
C PHE A 183 -12.19 -2.11 2.84
N VAL A 184 -13.41 -2.00 3.40
CA VAL A 184 -13.63 -1.86 4.85
C VAL A 184 -12.95 -2.95 5.69
N PRO A 185 -12.85 -4.23 5.28
CA PRO A 185 -12.11 -5.25 6.03
C PRO A 185 -10.59 -5.07 6.04
N TYR A 186 -10.02 -4.24 5.16
CA TYR A 186 -8.57 -4.08 5.03
C TYR A 186 -7.87 -3.63 6.33
N PRO A 187 -8.36 -2.62 7.08
CA PRO A 187 -7.77 -2.26 8.38
C PRO A 187 -7.70 -3.43 9.38
N ILE A 188 -8.66 -4.35 9.35
CA ILE A 188 -8.65 -5.54 10.22
C ILE A 188 -7.50 -6.47 9.82
N LEU A 189 -7.29 -6.69 8.52
CA LEU A 189 -6.15 -7.48 8.03
C LEU A 189 -4.81 -6.85 8.42
N ILE A 190 -4.71 -5.53 8.36
CA ILE A 190 -3.53 -4.79 8.82
C ILE A 190 -3.33 -4.96 10.32
N ALA A 191 -4.38 -4.94 11.13
CA ALA A 191 -4.27 -5.18 12.57
C ALA A 191 -3.71 -6.58 12.89
N VAL A 192 -4.15 -7.60 12.15
CA VAL A 192 -3.59 -8.97 12.25
C VAL A 192 -2.13 -8.97 11.83
N ARG A 193 -1.79 -8.32 10.72
CA ARG A 193 -0.42 -8.22 10.21
C ARG A 193 0.53 -7.58 11.23
N ILE A 194 0.12 -6.46 11.83
CA ILE A 194 0.89 -5.75 12.87
C ILE A 194 1.16 -6.64 14.07
N LYS A 195 0.14 -7.38 14.57
CA LYS A 195 0.32 -8.28 15.70
C LYS A 195 1.38 -9.36 15.43
N ASN A 196 1.35 -9.94 14.23
CA ASN A 196 2.32 -10.96 13.83
C ASN A 196 3.72 -10.36 13.63
N GLU A 197 3.82 -9.16 13.05
CA GLU A 197 5.08 -8.46 12.84
C GLU A 197 5.72 -8.05 14.17
N GLU A 198 4.94 -7.46 15.11
CA GLU A 198 5.45 -7.09 16.42
C GLU A 198 6.04 -8.30 17.18
N LYS A 199 5.41 -9.48 17.07
CA LYS A 199 5.95 -10.69 17.67
C LYS A 199 7.34 -11.05 17.11
N ILE A 200 7.50 -11.02 15.80
CA ILE A 200 8.77 -11.31 15.13
C ILE A 200 9.84 -10.27 15.51
N LEU A 201 9.45 -8.99 15.58
CA LEU A 201 10.37 -7.92 15.96
C LEU A 201 10.77 -7.98 17.44
N GLU A 202 9.86 -8.36 18.35
CA GLU A 202 10.16 -8.55 19.76
C GLU A 202 11.13 -9.72 20.00
N GLU A 203 10.99 -10.80 19.23
CA GLU A 203 11.83 -12.00 19.33
C GLU A 203 13.21 -11.79 18.65
N GLY A 204 13.27 -11.01 17.56
CA GLY A 204 14.45 -10.96 16.69
C GLY A 204 15.20 -9.62 16.60
N LEU A 205 14.61 -8.51 17.04
CA LEU A 205 15.21 -7.17 16.89
C LEU A 205 15.59 -6.57 18.25
N PRO A 206 16.89 -6.52 18.60
CA PRO A 206 17.36 -5.92 19.84
C PRO A 206 16.88 -4.46 19.97
N GLY A 207 16.39 -4.09 21.16
CA GLY A 207 15.90 -2.75 21.47
C GLY A 207 14.44 -2.47 21.05
N TYR A 208 13.77 -3.44 20.40
CA TYR A 208 12.36 -3.23 19.97
C TYR A 208 11.38 -3.19 21.16
N THR A 209 11.63 -3.98 22.19
CA THR A 209 10.80 -3.99 23.41
C THR A 209 10.84 -2.64 24.13
N GLU A 210 12.00 -2.01 24.25
CA GLU A 210 12.17 -0.69 24.82
C GLU A 210 11.49 0.39 23.97
N TYR A 211 11.66 0.30 22.65
CA TYR A 211 10.97 1.18 21.69
C TYR A 211 9.45 1.08 21.83
N LYS A 212 8.90 -0.13 21.96
CA LYS A 212 7.47 -0.38 22.15
C LYS A 212 6.93 0.25 23.44
N GLN A 213 7.72 0.29 24.52
CA GLN A 213 7.34 0.97 25.76
C GLN A 213 7.34 2.51 25.59
N LYS A 214 8.27 3.04 24.80
CA LYS A 214 8.42 4.48 24.55
C LYS A 214 7.32 5.00 23.60
N VAL A 215 7.03 4.27 22.51
CA VAL A 215 6.02 4.63 21.51
C VAL A 215 4.82 3.71 21.66
N ARG A 216 3.79 4.20 22.33
CA ARG A 216 2.61 3.39 22.73
C ARG A 216 1.65 3.07 21.57
N TRP A 217 1.54 3.97 20.59
CA TRP A 217 0.55 3.89 19.53
C TRP A 217 1.07 3.06 18.34
N LYS A 218 0.21 2.22 17.77
CA LYS A 218 0.58 1.38 16.63
C LYS A 218 0.44 2.14 15.30
N ILE A 219 -0.74 2.65 15.01
CA ILE A 219 -1.05 3.34 13.74
C ILE A 219 -1.78 4.67 13.92
N LEU A 220 -2.55 4.85 14.98
CA LEU A 220 -3.32 6.06 15.19
C LEU A 220 -3.10 6.56 16.62
N PRO A 221 -2.50 7.76 16.79
CA PRO A 221 -2.28 8.34 18.12
C PRO A 221 -3.58 8.43 18.91
N PHE A 222 -3.52 8.12 20.20
CA PHE A 222 -4.63 8.13 21.16
C PHE A 222 -5.75 7.10 20.91
N VAL A 223 -5.64 6.25 19.84
CA VAL A 223 -6.65 5.22 19.52
C VAL A 223 -6.06 3.83 19.64
N TRP A 224 -5.01 3.55 18.91
CA TRP A 224 -4.39 2.19 18.84
C TRP A 224 -2.94 2.22 18.42
#